data_45bc9095fa1f76cf250406d2da1ecd08
#
_entry.id   45bc9095fa1f76cf250406d2da1ecd08
#
_cell.length_a   1.000
_cell.length_b   1.000
_cell.length_c   1.000
_cell.angle_alpha   90.00
_cell.angle_beta   90.00
_cell.angle_gamma   90.00
#
_symmetry.space_group_name_H-M   'P 1'
#
loop_
_entity.id
_entity.type
_entity.pdbx_description
1 polymer ?
#
loop_
_entity_poly.entity_id
_entity_poly.type
_entity_poly.pdbx_seq_one_letter_code
_entity_poly.pdbx_strand_id
1 'polypeptide(L)'
;MNYQDSKQYEIMAPVGSYESLVAAIEAGADSVYFGVGRLNMRSHSANHFDIGDLRQIVAICTEHGIKTYLTVNTIIYDNDLATMREILDAAREAGVSAIIASDVAVMSYCRQIGLEVHLSTQLNISNVEALRFYAQFADVAVLARELNMDQVSHIYEAIHGPEPILGPAGQPVRIEMFCHGALCMAVSGKCYMSLMAQDRSANRGECVQICRRSYLLTDRETGNAIEADHEYLMSPKDLKTIRFIDKMMKAGVRVFKIEGRARGAEYVLNVVRCYKEAIQSVLDGTYTEEKKDAWDERLAAVFNRGFWDGYYQGRKMGEWNKHYGSMATEQKVLVGKLINYFSRIGVAEAAVEASTFKVGDKLLITGNTTGAMYVEVKELHGDHGEPITEAEQGTRVAFSVPGKVRPNDKLFRIDQRVVE
;
A
#
# COMPACT_ATOMS: atom_id res chain seq x y z
N MET A 1 -18.04 -7.60 -22.52
CA MET A 1 -16.84 -6.76 -22.42
C MET A 1 -15.63 -7.61 -22.83
N ASN A 2 -14.85 -7.15 -23.80
CA ASN A 2 -13.60 -7.82 -24.16
C ASN A 2 -12.54 -7.44 -23.13
N TYR A 3 -12.14 -8.37 -22.26
CA TYR A 3 -11.10 -8.17 -21.23
C TYR A 3 -9.67 -8.18 -21.79
N GLN A 4 -9.50 -8.09 -23.13
CA GLN A 4 -8.26 -8.47 -23.83
C GLN A 4 -7.07 -7.49 -23.70
N ASP A 5 -7.17 -6.36 -22.98
CA ASP A 5 -6.04 -5.44 -22.85
C ASP A 5 -5.66 -5.23 -21.39
N SER A 6 -4.57 -5.87 -20.97
CA SER A 6 -4.01 -5.74 -19.63
C SER A 6 -3.61 -4.29 -19.28
N LYS A 7 -3.30 -3.46 -20.28
CA LYS A 7 -2.98 -2.03 -20.12
C LYS A 7 -4.17 -1.19 -19.66
N GLN A 8 -5.39 -1.73 -19.70
CA GLN A 8 -6.57 -1.05 -19.16
C GLN A 8 -6.62 -1.07 -17.63
N TYR A 9 -5.90 -2.00 -17.00
CA TYR A 9 -5.93 -2.23 -15.55
C TYR A 9 -4.59 -1.83 -14.93
N GLU A 10 -4.67 -0.99 -13.92
CA GLU A 10 -3.51 -0.41 -13.25
C GLU A 10 -3.46 -0.86 -11.78
N ILE A 11 -2.36 -1.47 -11.36
CA ILE A 11 -2.05 -1.71 -9.94
C ILE A 11 -1.21 -0.57 -9.41
N MET A 12 -1.80 0.17 -8.45
CA MET A 12 -1.16 1.30 -7.78
C MET A 12 -0.57 0.86 -6.44
N ALA A 13 0.75 0.81 -6.36
CA ALA A 13 1.48 0.36 -5.18
C ALA A 13 1.77 1.51 -4.18
N PRO A 14 1.65 1.26 -2.86
CA PRO A 14 2.03 2.22 -1.83
C PRO A 14 3.54 2.23 -1.64
N VAL A 15 4.15 3.42 -1.60
CA VAL A 15 5.59 3.56 -1.41
C VAL A 15 5.87 4.59 -0.30
N GLY A 16 6.64 4.19 0.71
CA GLY A 16 7.05 5.05 1.82
C GLY A 16 8.57 5.08 2.03
N SER A 17 9.34 4.26 1.30
CA SER A 17 10.80 4.20 1.35
C SER A 17 11.35 3.71 0.00
N TYR A 18 12.65 3.87 -0.22
CA TYR A 18 13.31 3.33 -1.42
C TYR A 18 13.24 1.79 -1.47
N GLU A 19 13.31 1.11 -0.33
CA GLU A 19 13.12 -0.34 -0.25
C GLU A 19 11.75 -0.76 -0.80
N SER A 20 10.67 -0.04 -0.41
CA SER A 20 9.31 -0.32 -0.90
C SER A 20 9.12 0.11 -2.36
N LEU A 21 9.83 1.14 -2.83
CA LEU A 21 9.83 1.56 -4.23
C LEU A 21 10.40 0.47 -5.13
N VAL A 22 11.59 -0.05 -4.80
CA VAL A 22 12.22 -1.13 -5.56
C VAL A 22 11.37 -2.39 -5.51
N ALA A 23 10.82 -2.74 -4.34
CA ALA A 23 9.91 -3.88 -4.20
C ALA A 23 8.64 -3.75 -5.07
N ALA A 24 8.07 -2.55 -5.20
CA ALA A 24 6.93 -2.29 -6.08
C ALA A 24 7.29 -2.49 -7.56
N ILE A 25 8.47 -2.02 -7.97
CA ILE A 25 9.00 -2.19 -9.33
C ILE A 25 9.18 -3.68 -9.64
N GLU A 26 9.87 -4.43 -8.76
CA GLU A 26 10.10 -5.86 -8.91
C GLU A 26 8.83 -6.70 -8.90
N ALA A 27 7.79 -6.21 -8.22
CA ALA A 27 6.47 -6.84 -8.20
C ALA A 27 5.65 -6.57 -9.46
N GLY A 28 6.09 -5.65 -10.33
CA GLY A 28 5.42 -5.28 -11.57
C GLY A 28 4.25 -4.31 -11.37
N ALA A 29 4.34 -3.39 -10.40
CA ALA A 29 3.38 -2.30 -10.26
C ALA A 29 3.32 -1.45 -11.53
N ASP A 30 2.13 -0.95 -11.89
CA ASP A 30 1.96 -0.04 -13.03
C ASP A 30 2.17 1.42 -12.61
N SER A 31 1.93 1.70 -11.34
CA SER A 31 2.13 3.01 -10.73
C SER A 31 2.48 2.89 -9.25
N VAL A 32 3.12 3.93 -8.73
CA VAL A 32 3.41 4.08 -7.30
C VAL A 32 2.81 5.37 -6.78
N TYR A 33 2.35 5.37 -5.52
CA TYR A 33 1.92 6.59 -4.87
C TYR A 33 2.65 6.79 -3.53
N PHE A 34 3.04 8.02 -3.28
CA PHE A 34 3.85 8.42 -2.13
C PHE A 34 3.50 9.85 -1.68
N GLY A 35 4.04 10.27 -0.55
CA GLY A 35 3.92 11.65 -0.05
C GLY A 35 5.28 12.22 0.26
N VAL A 36 5.41 13.54 0.13
CA VAL A 36 6.57 14.29 0.59
C VAL A 36 6.14 15.32 1.62
N GLY A 37 6.99 15.59 2.60
CA GLY A 37 6.72 16.59 3.64
C GLY A 37 5.38 16.38 4.36
N ARG A 38 4.68 17.47 4.70
CA ARG A 38 3.55 17.45 5.65
C ARG A 38 2.14 17.43 5.04
N LEU A 39 1.95 17.77 3.77
CA LEU A 39 0.62 17.92 3.18
C LEU A 39 0.02 16.62 2.62
N ASN A 40 0.24 15.49 3.31
CA ASN A 40 -0.31 14.19 2.94
C ASN A 40 -0.82 13.42 4.16
N MET A 41 -1.75 12.49 3.94
CA MET A 41 -2.45 11.73 4.99
C MET A 41 -1.57 10.75 5.79
N ARG A 42 -0.27 10.66 5.53
CA ARG A 42 0.72 9.84 6.23
C ARG A 42 1.99 10.63 6.60
N SER A 43 1.88 11.94 6.75
CA SER A 43 3.01 12.84 7.05
C SER A 43 3.78 12.49 8.34
N HIS A 44 3.14 11.81 9.28
CA HIS A 44 3.75 11.34 10.54
C HIS A 44 4.10 9.84 10.55
N SER A 45 4.16 9.17 9.39
CA SER A 45 4.72 7.82 9.34
C SER A 45 6.23 7.85 9.54
N ALA A 46 6.79 6.76 10.11
CA ALA A 46 8.23 6.67 10.41
C ALA A 46 9.12 6.79 9.17
N ASN A 47 8.61 6.41 8.00
CA ASN A 47 9.27 6.54 6.72
C ASN A 47 8.50 7.54 5.87
N HIS A 48 9.19 8.56 5.36
CA HIS A 48 8.63 9.54 4.43
C HIS A 48 9.75 10.10 3.57
N PHE A 49 9.39 10.53 2.37
CA PHE A 49 10.28 11.24 1.46
C PHE A 49 10.18 12.75 1.72
N ASP A 50 11.22 13.48 1.36
CA ASP A 50 11.20 14.93 1.27
C ASP A 50 11.10 15.41 -0.19
N ILE A 51 11.03 16.73 -0.38
CA ILE A 51 10.94 17.32 -1.73
C ILE A 51 12.18 16.98 -2.56
N GLY A 52 13.36 16.85 -1.94
CA GLY A 52 14.61 16.51 -2.63
C GLY A 52 14.59 15.13 -3.27
N ASP A 53 13.80 14.19 -2.74
CA ASP A 53 13.69 12.84 -3.28
C ASP A 53 12.88 12.76 -4.59
N LEU A 54 12.04 13.75 -4.92
CA LEU A 54 11.11 13.71 -6.05
C LEU A 54 11.80 13.36 -7.37
N ARG A 55 12.89 14.03 -7.70
CA ARG A 55 13.61 13.80 -8.97
C ARG A 55 14.16 12.39 -9.07
N GLN A 56 14.69 11.86 -7.97
CA GLN A 56 15.26 10.52 -7.94
C GLN A 56 14.15 9.46 -8.05
N ILE A 57 13.05 9.60 -7.32
CA ILE A 57 11.90 8.69 -7.40
C ILE A 57 11.34 8.66 -8.83
N VAL A 58 11.11 9.83 -9.43
CA VAL A 58 10.58 9.93 -10.80
C VAL A 58 11.56 9.33 -11.81
N ALA A 59 12.86 9.59 -11.69
CA ALA A 59 13.87 9.03 -12.58
C ALA A 59 13.87 7.49 -12.53
N ILE A 60 13.89 6.89 -11.32
CA ILE A 60 13.83 5.44 -11.12
C ILE A 60 12.55 4.86 -11.75
N CYS A 61 11.39 5.46 -11.47
CA CYS A 61 10.11 4.98 -11.99
C CYS A 61 10.04 5.08 -13.53
N THR A 62 10.54 6.19 -14.10
CA THR A 62 10.56 6.41 -15.57
C THR A 62 11.42 5.38 -16.28
N GLU A 63 12.57 5.01 -15.73
CA GLU A 63 13.44 3.96 -16.27
C GLU A 63 12.71 2.61 -16.41
N HIS A 64 11.76 2.35 -15.51
CA HIS A 64 10.95 1.14 -15.49
C HIS A 64 9.54 1.28 -16.10
N GLY A 65 9.22 2.45 -16.69
CA GLY A 65 7.90 2.72 -17.29
C GLY A 65 6.75 2.80 -16.28
N ILE A 66 7.03 3.12 -15.01
CA ILE A 66 6.08 3.18 -13.90
C ILE A 66 5.64 4.63 -13.68
N LYS A 67 4.34 4.86 -13.54
CA LYS A 67 3.79 6.18 -13.23
C LYS A 67 3.99 6.55 -11.77
N THR A 68 4.15 7.84 -11.51
CA THR A 68 4.37 8.39 -10.17
C THR A 68 3.21 9.28 -9.75
N TYR A 69 2.63 9.03 -8.58
CA TYR A 69 1.51 9.83 -8.05
C TYR A 69 1.86 10.39 -6.67
N LEU A 70 1.94 11.72 -6.61
CA LEU A 70 2.25 12.42 -5.36
C LEU A 70 0.96 12.75 -4.60
N THR A 71 0.89 12.35 -3.32
CA THR A 71 -0.25 12.70 -2.46
C THR A 71 -0.09 14.10 -1.86
N VAL A 72 -1.02 15.00 -2.20
CA VAL A 72 -1.23 16.31 -1.55
C VAL A 72 -2.71 16.37 -1.17
N ASN A 73 -3.12 15.48 -0.26
CA ASN A 73 -4.52 15.13 -0.03
C ASN A 73 -5.00 15.41 1.41
N THR A 74 -4.33 16.31 2.12
CA THR A 74 -4.84 16.90 3.37
C THR A 74 -5.75 18.09 3.08
N ILE A 75 -6.52 18.54 4.06
CA ILE A 75 -7.17 19.87 4.03
C ILE A 75 -6.07 20.94 4.08
N ILE A 76 -6.22 21.97 3.26
CA ILE A 76 -5.26 23.08 3.12
C ILE A 76 -5.82 24.31 3.85
N TYR A 77 -5.01 24.89 4.73
CA TYR A 77 -5.30 26.18 5.36
C TYR A 77 -4.50 27.29 4.66
N ASP A 78 -4.90 28.53 4.84
CA ASP A 78 -4.22 29.68 4.20
C ASP A 78 -2.72 29.69 4.47
N ASN A 79 -2.29 29.30 5.68
CA ASN A 79 -0.88 29.17 6.05
C ASN A 79 -0.12 28.07 5.30
N ASP A 80 -0.83 27.14 4.66
CA ASP A 80 -0.21 26.04 3.90
C ASP A 80 -0.06 26.37 2.41
N LEU A 81 -0.72 27.41 1.92
CA LEU A 81 -0.77 27.72 0.48
C LEU A 81 0.61 27.89 -0.14
N ALA A 82 1.54 28.54 0.57
CA ALA A 82 2.92 28.70 0.09
C ALA A 82 3.64 27.35 -0.05
N THR A 83 3.59 26.51 0.99
CA THR A 83 4.18 25.16 0.98
C THR A 83 3.50 24.25 -0.06
N MET A 84 2.17 24.37 -0.21
CA MET A 84 1.44 23.63 -1.24
C MET A 84 1.96 23.96 -2.64
N ARG A 85 2.13 25.22 -2.97
CA ARG A 85 2.65 25.65 -4.26
C ARG A 85 4.09 25.18 -4.48
N GLU A 86 4.96 25.30 -3.48
CA GLU A 86 6.34 24.80 -3.53
C GLU A 86 6.39 23.30 -3.85
N ILE A 87 5.57 22.48 -3.19
CA ILE A 87 5.49 21.03 -3.44
C ILE A 87 4.99 20.75 -4.86
N LEU A 88 3.95 21.45 -5.33
CA LEU A 88 3.36 21.22 -6.64
C LEU A 88 4.27 21.69 -7.78
N ASP A 89 4.97 22.80 -7.60
CA ASP A 89 5.97 23.28 -8.56
C ASP A 89 7.14 22.30 -8.67
N ALA A 90 7.66 21.83 -7.54
CA ALA A 90 8.70 20.79 -7.51
C ALA A 90 8.25 19.47 -8.15
N ALA A 91 7.00 19.07 -7.93
CA ALA A 91 6.41 17.88 -8.56
C ALA A 91 6.33 18.02 -10.08
N ARG A 92 5.91 19.18 -10.57
CA ARG A 92 5.88 19.51 -12.01
C ARG A 92 7.28 19.46 -12.61
N GLU A 93 8.26 20.13 -11.97
CA GLU A 93 9.65 20.14 -12.44
C GLU A 93 10.28 18.75 -12.46
N ALA A 94 9.96 17.90 -11.49
CA ALA A 94 10.43 16.53 -11.42
C ALA A 94 9.75 15.61 -12.45
N GLY A 95 8.62 16.00 -13.04
CA GLY A 95 7.86 15.19 -14.00
C GLY A 95 6.97 14.13 -13.33
N VAL A 96 6.43 14.42 -12.13
CA VAL A 96 5.43 13.57 -11.47
C VAL A 96 4.21 13.39 -12.38
N SER A 97 3.71 12.17 -12.52
CA SER A 97 2.64 11.85 -13.48
C SER A 97 1.30 12.48 -13.09
N ALA A 98 0.93 12.46 -11.80
CA ALA A 98 -0.29 13.11 -11.31
C ALA A 98 -0.24 13.41 -9.81
N ILE A 99 -1.14 14.27 -9.35
CA ILE A 99 -1.32 14.64 -7.94
C ILE A 99 -2.60 14.02 -7.40
N ILE A 100 -2.52 13.29 -6.29
CA ILE A 100 -3.70 12.80 -5.58
C ILE A 100 -4.16 13.88 -4.60
N ALA A 101 -5.31 14.51 -4.89
CA ALA A 101 -5.81 15.69 -4.21
C ALA A 101 -7.21 15.50 -3.61
N SER A 102 -7.51 16.22 -2.53
CA SER A 102 -8.85 16.32 -1.94
C SER A 102 -9.30 17.76 -1.70
N ASP A 103 -8.37 18.69 -1.70
CA ASP A 103 -8.65 20.12 -1.49
C ASP A 103 -8.75 20.86 -2.82
N VAL A 104 -9.75 21.74 -2.93
CA VAL A 104 -9.98 22.54 -4.16
C VAL A 104 -8.81 23.48 -4.45
N ALA A 105 -8.10 23.98 -3.43
CA ALA A 105 -6.93 24.83 -3.65
C ALA A 105 -5.82 24.05 -4.40
N VAL A 106 -5.60 22.77 -4.03
CA VAL A 106 -4.64 21.89 -4.72
C VAL A 106 -5.09 21.66 -6.16
N MET A 107 -6.38 21.25 -6.36
CA MET A 107 -6.91 20.96 -7.71
C MET A 107 -6.85 22.17 -8.64
N SER A 108 -7.23 23.35 -8.12
CA SER A 108 -7.20 24.60 -8.88
C SER A 108 -5.78 24.98 -9.29
N TYR A 109 -4.81 24.85 -8.38
CA TYR A 109 -3.43 25.18 -8.70
C TYR A 109 -2.81 24.17 -9.67
N CYS A 110 -3.07 22.87 -9.49
CA CYS A 110 -2.65 21.83 -10.45
C CYS A 110 -3.15 22.15 -11.87
N ARG A 111 -4.42 22.51 -12.01
CA ARG A 111 -5.00 22.92 -13.30
C ARG A 111 -4.29 24.15 -13.89
N GLN A 112 -3.96 25.13 -13.06
CA GLN A 112 -3.25 26.36 -13.48
C GLN A 112 -1.85 26.05 -14.03
N ILE A 113 -1.12 25.10 -13.41
CA ILE A 113 0.24 24.74 -13.81
C ILE A 113 0.32 23.53 -14.74
N GLY A 114 -0.82 22.93 -15.14
CA GLY A 114 -0.89 21.82 -16.08
C GLY A 114 -0.46 20.48 -15.50
N LEU A 115 -0.70 20.22 -14.20
CA LEU A 115 -0.53 18.91 -13.56
C LEU A 115 -1.84 18.12 -13.58
N GLU A 116 -1.77 16.83 -13.92
CA GLU A 116 -2.90 15.90 -13.81
C GLU A 116 -3.29 15.70 -12.35
N VAL A 117 -4.60 15.53 -12.10
CA VAL A 117 -5.16 15.30 -10.77
C VAL A 117 -5.91 13.97 -10.74
N HIS A 118 -5.69 13.20 -9.66
CA HIS A 118 -6.52 12.09 -9.24
C HIS A 118 -7.31 12.50 -7.99
N LEU A 119 -8.63 12.30 -7.99
CA LEU A 119 -9.47 12.63 -6.85
C LEU A 119 -9.25 11.63 -5.72
N SER A 120 -8.91 12.15 -4.54
CA SER A 120 -8.62 11.31 -3.38
C SER A 120 -9.90 10.76 -2.72
N THR A 121 -9.78 9.61 -2.04
CA THR A 121 -10.87 8.98 -1.29
C THR A 121 -11.51 9.90 -0.22
N GLN A 122 -10.79 10.92 0.27
CA GLN A 122 -11.31 11.90 1.23
C GLN A 122 -12.47 12.75 0.70
N LEU A 123 -12.65 12.81 -0.62
CA LEU A 123 -13.83 13.45 -1.23
C LEU A 123 -15.11 12.63 -1.07
N ASN A 124 -14.98 11.33 -0.77
CA ASN A 124 -16.09 10.41 -0.55
C ASN A 124 -17.11 10.40 -1.69
N ILE A 125 -16.63 10.36 -2.94
CA ILE A 125 -17.47 10.34 -4.14
C ILE A 125 -18.26 9.04 -4.16
N SER A 126 -19.60 9.18 -4.06
CA SER A 126 -20.53 8.06 -3.89
C SER A 126 -21.75 8.10 -4.82
N ASN A 127 -21.80 9.06 -5.76
CA ASN A 127 -22.88 9.19 -6.72
C ASN A 127 -22.40 9.88 -8.00
N VAL A 128 -23.23 9.79 -9.04
CA VAL A 128 -22.91 10.31 -10.39
C VAL A 128 -22.76 11.83 -10.39
N GLU A 129 -23.59 12.56 -9.65
CA GLU A 129 -23.57 14.03 -9.65
C GLU A 129 -22.29 14.58 -8.99
N ALA A 130 -21.88 13.98 -7.87
CA ALA A 130 -20.61 14.32 -7.25
C ALA A 130 -19.42 14.05 -8.18
N LEU A 131 -19.45 12.89 -8.87
CA LEU A 131 -18.42 12.56 -9.86
C LEU A 131 -18.41 13.57 -11.01
N ARG A 132 -19.58 13.92 -11.58
CA ARG A 132 -19.72 14.91 -12.66
C ARG A 132 -19.16 16.28 -12.28
N PHE A 133 -19.43 16.71 -11.04
CA PHE A 133 -18.87 17.97 -10.54
C PHE A 133 -17.34 17.93 -10.46
N TYR A 134 -16.76 16.87 -9.89
CA TYR A 134 -15.32 16.79 -9.72
C TYR A 134 -14.55 16.40 -10.99
N ALA A 135 -15.19 15.81 -11.98
CA ALA A 135 -14.57 15.43 -13.26
C ALA A 135 -13.94 16.63 -14.01
N GLN A 136 -14.42 17.86 -13.75
CA GLN A 136 -13.78 19.06 -14.30
C GLN A 136 -12.31 19.26 -13.87
N PHE A 137 -11.87 18.57 -12.81
CA PHE A 137 -10.52 18.70 -12.25
C PHE A 137 -9.64 17.48 -12.49
N ALA A 138 -10.22 16.31 -12.80
CA ALA A 138 -9.47 15.07 -12.73
C ALA A 138 -9.92 14.00 -13.73
N ASP A 139 -8.96 13.21 -14.20
CA ASP A 139 -9.19 12.08 -15.12
C ASP A 139 -9.37 10.74 -14.40
N VAL A 140 -9.05 10.68 -13.10
CA VAL A 140 -9.21 9.50 -12.24
C VAL A 140 -9.90 9.87 -10.93
N ALA A 141 -10.89 9.09 -10.52
CA ALA A 141 -11.63 9.31 -9.30
C ALA A 141 -11.62 8.09 -8.38
N VAL A 142 -11.16 8.27 -7.13
CA VAL A 142 -11.31 7.25 -6.08
C VAL A 142 -12.74 7.32 -5.55
N LEU A 143 -13.51 6.24 -5.74
CA LEU A 143 -14.86 6.14 -5.18
C LEU A 143 -14.82 5.84 -3.68
N ALA A 144 -15.91 6.19 -2.99
CA ALA A 144 -16.09 5.89 -1.56
C ALA A 144 -16.03 4.39 -1.31
N ARG A 145 -15.40 3.99 -0.18
CA ARG A 145 -15.19 2.57 0.18
C ARG A 145 -16.46 1.89 0.67
N GLU A 146 -17.48 2.65 0.95
CA GLU A 146 -18.80 2.21 1.42
C GLU A 146 -19.72 1.74 0.30
N LEU A 147 -19.33 1.96 -0.97
CA LEU A 147 -20.10 1.53 -2.13
C LEU A 147 -19.98 0.02 -2.36
N ASN A 148 -21.09 -0.62 -2.76
CA ASN A 148 -21.05 -1.97 -3.30
C ASN A 148 -20.81 -1.98 -4.82
N MET A 149 -20.54 -3.15 -5.39
CA MET A 149 -20.20 -3.28 -6.81
C MET A 149 -21.35 -2.92 -7.75
N ASP A 150 -22.60 -3.05 -7.35
CA ASP A 150 -23.77 -2.62 -8.15
C ASP A 150 -23.80 -1.10 -8.27
N GLN A 151 -23.53 -0.39 -7.17
CA GLN A 151 -23.45 1.09 -7.16
C GLN A 151 -22.26 1.57 -8.00
N VAL A 152 -21.12 0.87 -7.94
CA VAL A 152 -19.93 1.17 -8.77
C VAL A 152 -20.26 0.94 -10.26
N SER A 153 -20.94 -0.16 -10.61
CA SER A 153 -21.40 -0.43 -11.98
C SER A 153 -22.31 0.68 -12.51
N HIS A 154 -23.27 1.15 -11.69
CA HIS A 154 -24.15 2.25 -12.06
C HIS A 154 -23.37 3.54 -12.36
N ILE A 155 -22.36 3.88 -11.55
CA ILE A 155 -21.50 5.04 -11.81
C ILE A 155 -20.70 4.83 -13.11
N TYR A 156 -20.15 3.62 -13.33
CA TYR A 156 -19.43 3.31 -14.56
C TYR A 156 -20.29 3.42 -15.81
N GLU A 157 -21.54 2.96 -15.76
CA GLU A 157 -22.52 3.10 -16.84
C GLU A 157 -22.82 4.56 -17.14
N ALA A 158 -22.95 5.40 -16.11
CA ALA A 158 -23.15 6.84 -16.27
C ALA A 158 -21.93 7.54 -16.89
N ILE A 159 -20.70 7.12 -16.55
CA ILE A 159 -19.46 7.65 -17.16
C ILE A 159 -19.46 7.43 -18.68
N HIS A 160 -20.00 6.29 -19.15
CA HIS A 160 -19.97 5.90 -20.57
C HIS A 160 -21.34 6.04 -21.28
N GLY A 161 -22.31 6.65 -20.61
CA GLY A 161 -23.68 6.84 -21.10
C GLY A 161 -23.80 7.89 -22.21
N PRO A 162 -25.04 8.26 -22.58
CA PRO A 162 -25.31 9.24 -23.64
C PRO A 162 -24.69 10.62 -23.37
N GLU A 163 -24.57 11.00 -22.10
CA GLU A 163 -23.88 12.20 -21.63
C GLU A 163 -22.64 11.77 -20.83
N PRO A 164 -21.53 11.43 -21.50
CA PRO A 164 -20.38 10.84 -20.84
C PRO A 164 -19.74 11.83 -19.86
N ILE A 165 -19.17 11.29 -18.76
CA ILE A 165 -18.45 12.10 -17.78
C ILE A 165 -16.98 12.08 -18.17
N LEU A 166 -16.51 13.20 -18.73
CA LEU A 166 -15.15 13.35 -19.22
C LEU A 166 -14.30 14.15 -18.23
N GLY A 167 -13.06 13.74 -18.09
CA GLY A 167 -12.03 14.50 -17.36
C GLY A 167 -11.39 15.58 -18.23
N PRO A 168 -10.40 16.33 -17.68
CA PRO A 168 -9.69 17.41 -18.40
C PRO A 168 -8.97 16.96 -19.68
N ALA A 169 -8.55 15.68 -19.75
CA ALA A 169 -7.95 15.09 -20.98
C ALA A 169 -8.98 14.78 -22.08
N GLY A 170 -10.28 15.06 -21.85
CA GLY A 170 -11.34 14.75 -22.80
C GLY A 170 -11.66 13.26 -22.93
N GLN A 171 -11.23 12.45 -21.97
CA GLN A 171 -11.49 11.02 -21.90
C GLN A 171 -12.46 10.70 -20.76
N PRO A 172 -13.23 9.59 -20.85
CA PRO A 172 -14.06 9.14 -19.75
C PRO A 172 -13.24 8.97 -18.46
N VAL A 173 -13.77 9.49 -17.34
CA VAL A 173 -13.12 9.39 -16.02
C VAL A 173 -12.92 7.92 -15.66
N ARG A 174 -11.71 7.57 -15.20
CA ARG A 174 -11.38 6.22 -14.75
C ARG A 174 -11.73 6.05 -13.28
N ILE A 175 -12.33 4.91 -12.95
CA ILE A 175 -12.64 4.56 -11.56
C ILE A 175 -11.44 3.92 -10.89
N GLU A 176 -11.02 4.50 -9.76
CA GLU A 176 -10.04 3.95 -8.83
C GLU A 176 -10.75 3.46 -7.56
N MET A 177 -10.38 2.27 -7.08
CA MET A 177 -10.83 1.73 -5.79
C MET A 177 -9.70 1.05 -5.04
N PHE A 178 -9.76 1.09 -3.71
CA PHE A 178 -8.88 0.26 -2.90
C PHE A 178 -9.22 -1.22 -3.09
N CYS A 179 -8.17 -2.04 -3.25
CA CYS A 179 -8.33 -3.49 -3.38
C CYS A 179 -7.74 -4.26 -2.20
N HIS A 180 -6.81 -3.67 -1.44
CA HIS A 180 -6.16 -4.35 -0.32
C HIS A 180 -5.69 -3.38 0.76
N GLY A 181 -5.66 -3.86 2.01
CA GLY A 181 -5.01 -3.22 3.14
C GLY A 181 -5.96 -2.51 4.10
N ALA A 182 -5.41 -1.68 4.97
CA ALA A 182 -6.12 -1.11 6.11
C ALA A 182 -7.37 -0.31 5.72
N LEU A 183 -8.50 -0.65 6.36
CA LEU A 183 -9.71 0.16 6.34
C LEU A 183 -9.76 1.12 7.52
N CYS A 184 -10.36 2.29 7.31
CA CYS A 184 -10.68 3.23 8.36
C CYS A 184 -12.02 2.86 9.00
N MET A 185 -12.14 3.03 10.32
CA MET A 185 -13.41 2.91 11.02
C MET A 185 -14.41 3.99 10.62
N ALA A 186 -13.91 5.19 10.35
CA ALA A 186 -14.72 6.33 9.94
C ALA A 186 -14.71 6.49 8.41
N VAL A 187 -15.68 7.22 7.90
CA VAL A 187 -15.65 7.76 6.54
C VAL A 187 -14.33 8.49 6.32
N SER A 188 -13.69 8.26 5.17
CA SER A 188 -12.33 8.73 4.90
C SER A 188 -12.16 10.23 5.12
N GLY A 189 -11.20 10.63 5.95
CA GLY A 189 -10.90 12.02 6.27
C GLY A 189 -11.86 12.69 7.26
N LYS A 190 -12.91 12.01 7.76
CA LYS A 190 -13.95 12.60 8.64
C LYS A 190 -13.85 12.17 10.10
N CYS A 191 -12.71 11.58 10.52
CA CYS A 191 -12.52 11.09 11.89
C CYS A 191 -12.01 12.18 12.84
N TYR A 192 -12.71 12.35 13.98
CA TYR A 192 -12.33 13.28 15.04
C TYR A 192 -11.55 12.64 16.21
N MET A 193 -11.40 11.31 16.24
CA MET A 193 -10.84 10.62 17.41
C MET A 193 -9.45 11.12 17.80
N SER A 194 -8.53 11.22 16.85
CA SER A 194 -7.17 11.70 17.12
C SER A 194 -7.13 13.17 17.54
N LEU A 195 -8.02 14.00 16.98
CA LEU A 195 -8.13 15.41 17.36
C LEU A 195 -8.62 15.55 18.80
N MET A 196 -9.71 14.85 19.15
CA MET A 196 -10.29 14.92 20.51
C MET A 196 -9.35 14.38 21.59
N ALA A 197 -8.55 13.34 21.29
CA ALA A 197 -7.73 12.69 22.29
C ALA A 197 -6.30 13.27 22.40
N GLN A 198 -5.76 13.86 21.33
CA GLN A 198 -4.35 14.26 21.27
C GLN A 198 -4.10 15.56 20.48
N ASP A 199 -5.14 16.32 20.17
CA ASP A 199 -5.07 17.55 19.37
C ASP A 199 -4.37 17.35 18.00
N ARG A 200 -4.61 16.16 17.37
CA ARG A 200 -4.02 15.78 16.10
C ARG A 200 -5.08 15.44 15.07
N SER A 201 -5.23 16.30 14.07
CA SER A 201 -6.28 16.17 13.09
C SER A 201 -5.99 15.11 12.02
N ALA A 202 -6.86 14.09 11.91
CA ALA A 202 -6.69 13.03 10.93
C ALA A 202 -6.75 13.54 9.48
N ASN A 203 -7.59 14.57 9.17
CA ASN A 203 -7.66 15.16 7.84
C ASN A 203 -6.48 16.08 7.49
N ARG A 204 -5.59 16.33 8.48
CA ARG A 204 -4.31 17.03 8.33
C ARG A 204 -3.12 16.08 8.27
N GLY A 205 -3.35 14.77 8.14
CA GLY A 205 -2.29 13.76 8.07
C GLY A 205 -1.78 13.27 9.43
N GLU A 206 -2.39 13.69 10.54
CA GLU A 206 -1.90 13.44 11.90
C GLU A 206 -2.68 12.35 12.65
N CYS A 207 -3.26 11.40 11.92
CA CYS A 207 -3.97 10.28 12.52
C CYS A 207 -3.01 9.37 13.33
N VAL A 208 -3.22 9.29 14.65
CA VAL A 208 -2.44 8.42 15.56
C VAL A 208 -3.10 7.06 15.79
N GLN A 209 -4.11 6.71 14.99
CA GLN A 209 -4.79 5.41 14.98
C GLN A 209 -5.31 4.94 16.36
N ILE A 210 -5.84 5.86 17.19
CA ILE A 210 -6.37 5.49 18.51
C ILE A 210 -7.56 4.51 18.45
N CYS A 211 -8.27 4.43 17.32
CA CYS A 211 -9.26 3.37 17.09
C CYS A 211 -8.66 1.94 17.10
N ARG A 212 -7.34 1.81 17.09
CA ARG A 212 -6.60 0.54 17.15
C ARG A 212 -6.09 0.20 18.56
N ARG A 213 -6.58 0.88 19.58
CA ARG A 213 -6.26 0.63 21.00
C ARG A 213 -7.38 -0.16 21.68
N SER A 214 -7.07 -0.80 22.80
CA SER A 214 -8.05 -1.40 23.69
C SER A 214 -8.80 -0.30 24.46
N TYR A 215 -10.07 -0.52 24.75
CA TYR A 215 -10.94 0.40 25.46
C TYR A 215 -11.75 -0.33 26.54
N LEU A 216 -11.90 0.32 27.70
CA LEU A 216 -12.87 -0.05 28.71
C LEU A 216 -14.12 0.80 28.54
N LEU A 217 -15.25 0.16 28.23
CA LEU A 217 -16.56 0.81 28.17
C LEU A 217 -17.28 0.58 29.48
N THR A 218 -17.54 1.65 30.22
CA THR A 218 -18.28 1.61 31.49
C THR A 218 -19.63 2.27 31.33
N ASP A 219 -20.68 1.54 31.60
CA ASP A 219 -22.02 2.10 31.73
C ASP A 219 -22.07 2.93 33.03
N ARG A 220 -22.33 4.22 32.90
CA ARG A 220 -22.34 5.14 34.03
C ARG A 220 -23.53 4.97 34.97
N GLU A 221 -24.63 4.41 34.51
CA GLU A 221 -25.84 4.20 35.30
C GLU A 221 -25.74 2.94 36.13
N THR A 222 -25.24 1.85 35.54
CA THR A 222 -25.17 0.54 36.17
C THR A 222 -23.80 0.22 36.78
N GLY A 223 -22.76 0.93 36.37
CA GLY A 223 -21.37 0.65 36.73
C GLY A 223 -20.78 -0.59 36.05
N ASN A 224 -21.55 -1.26 35.18
CA ASN A 224 -21.08 -2.43 34.44
C ASN A 224 -20.04 -2.00 33.41
N ALA A 225 -18.88 -2.69 33.40
CA ALA A 225 -17.82 -2.46 32.45
C ALA A 225 -17.74 -3.63 31.45
N ILE A 226 -17.59 -3.27 30.17
CA ILE A 226 -17.26 -4.20 29.10
C ILE A 226 -15.79 -3.96 28.75
N GLU A 227 -14.94 -4.91 29.07
CA GLU A 227 -13.56 -4.93 28.60
C GLU A 227 -13.55 -5.34 27.13
N ALA A 228 -13.11 -4.42 26.27
CA ALA A 228 -12.88 -4.69 24.86
C ALA A 228 -11.41 -5.09 24.64
N ASP A 229 -10.89 -6.01 25.45
CA ASP A 229 -9.47 -6.37 25.43
C ASP A 229 -9.08 -7.18 24.20
N HIS A 230 -9.99 -7.90 23.63
CA HIS A 230 -9.72 -8.78 22.48
C HIS A 230 -10.63 -8.51 21.26
N GLU A 231 -11.68 -7.74 21.45
CA GLU A 231 -12.56 -7.29 20.36
C GLU A 231 -12.43 -5.78 20.23
N TYR A 232 -11.60 -5.34 19.29
CA TYR A 232 -11.42 -3.93 19.02
C TYR A 232 -12.68 -3.36 18.39
N LEU A 233 -13.58 -2.85 19.21
CA LEU A 233 -14.85 -2.23 18.80
C LEU A 233 -14.73 -1.22 17.67
N MET A 234 -13.54 -0.69 17.43
CA MET A 234 -13.28 0.35 16.45
C MET A 234 -12.13 0.01 15.47
N SER A 235 -11.57 -1.21 15.53
CA SER A 235 -10.48 -1.64 14.66
C SER A 235 -10.98 -2.59 13.57
N PRO A 236 -11.38 -2.11 12.38
CA PRO A 236 -11.81 -2.98 11.31
C PRO A 236 -10.66 -3.88 10.83
N LYS A 237 -11.01 -5.07 10.37
CA LYS A 237 -10.10 -5.94 9.61
C LYS A 237 -9.63 -5.24 8.33
N ASP A 238 -8.54 -5.72 7.76
CA ASP A 238 -8.01 -5.19 6.52
C ASP A 238 -8.85 -5.68 5.32
N LEU A 239 -9.05 -4.80 4.33
CA LEU A 239 -9.72 -5.13 3.08
C LEU A 239 -8.90 -6.14 2.29
N LYS A 240 -9.57 -7.17 1.74
CA LYS A 240 -8.99 -8.11 0.79
C LYS A 240 -10.01 -8.48 -0.29
N THR A 241 -9.73 -8.11 -1.53
CA THR A 241 -10.65 -8.30 -2.66
C THR A 241 -10.19 -9.37 -3.64
N ILE A 242 -9.07 -10.03 -3.36
CA ILE A 242 -8.42 -10.98 -4.28
C ILE A 242 -9.36 -12.09 -4.76
N ARG A 243 -10.34 -12.49 -3.92
CA ARG A 243 -11.29 -13.57 -4.26
C ARG A 243 -12.48 -13.12 -5.13
N PHE A 244 -12.63 -11.81 -5.36
CA PHE A 244 -13.69 -11.23 -6.21
C PHE A 244 -13.20 -10.05 -7.04
N ILE A 245 -11.91 -10.04 -7.39
CA ILE A 245 -11.31 -8.99 -8.22
C ILE A 245 -11.99 -8.91 -9.61
N ASP A 246 -12.45 -10.04 -10.14
CA ASP A 246 -13.23 -10.16 -11.36
C ASP A 246 -14.53 -9.33 -11.32
N LYS A 247 -15.21 -9.32 -10.16
CA LYS A 247 -16.43 -8.49 -9.96
C LYS A 247 -16.08 -7.00 -9.99
N MET A 248 -14.95 -6.59 -9.38
CA MET A 248 -14.49 -5.21 -9.44
C MET A 248 -14.16 -4.80 -10.88
N MET A 249 -13.44 -5.64 -11.62
CA MET A 249 -13.12 -5.42 -13.03
C MET A 249 -14.39 -5.27 -13.87
N LYS A 250 -15.39 -6.14 -13.63
CA LYS A 250 -16.69 -6.11 -14.30
C LYS A 250 -17.49 -4.85 -13.94
N ALA A 251 -17.43 -4.39 -12.68
CA ALA A 251 -18.09 -3.18 -12.24
C ALA A 251 -17.47 -1.88 -12.80
N GLY A 252 -16.35 -1.97 -13.53
CA GLY A 252 -15.74 -0.83 -14.20
C GLY A 252 -14.52 -0.25 -13.48
N VAL A 253 -14.02 -0.88 -12.41
CA VAL A 253 -12.77 -0.46 -11.76
C VAL A 253 -11.61 -0.65 -12.73
N ARG A 254 -10.76 0.37 -12.86
CA ARG A 254 -9.59 0.36 -13.76
C ARG A 254 -8.29 0.61 -13.03
N VAL A 255 -8.32 1.26 -11.87
CA VAL A 255 -7.15 1.50 -11.02
C VAL A 255 -7.37 0.82 -9.66
N PHE A 256 -6.53 -0.15 -9.35
CA PHE A 256 -6.59 -0.98 -8.13
C PHE A 256 -5.52 -0.50 -7.16
N LYS A 257 -5.96 0.19 -6.11
CA LYS A 257 -5.08 0.81 -5.14
C LYS A 257 -4.83 -0.09 -3.94
N ILE A 258 -3.58 -0.27 -3.59
CA ILE A 258 -3.16 -0.99 -2.38
C ILE A 258 -2.87 0.02 -1.28
N GLU A 259 -3.48 -0.11 -0.08
CA GLU A 259 -3.12 0.69 1.09
C GLU A 259 -1.93 0.05 1.80
N GLY A 260 -0.92 0.87 2.17
CA GLY A 260 0.24 0.32 2.88
C GLY A 260 1.51 1.17 2.86
N ARG A 261 1.46 2.51 2.72
CA ARG A 261 2.67 3.39 2.69
C ARG A 261 3.59 3.25 3.91
N ALA A 262 3.05 2.83 5.05
CA ALA A 262 3.83 2.56 6.26
C ALA A 262 4.24 1.08 6.42
N ARG A 263 4.06 0.25 5.38
CA ARG A 263 4.41 -1.18 5.39
C ARG A 263 5.81 -1.41 4.86
N GLY A 264 6.40 -2.56 5.23
CA GLY A 264 7.70 -2.97 4.74
C GLY A 264 7.70 -3.37 3.26
N ALA A 265 8.89 -3.47 2.69
CA ALA A 265 9.09 -3.84 1.28
C ALA A 265 8.53 -5.23 0.95
N GLU A 266 8.60 -6.19 1.89
CA GLU A 266 8.04 -7.54 1.76
C GLU A 266 6.52 -7.54 1.59
N TYR A 267 5.81 -6.63 2.28
CA TYR A 267 4.38 -6.45 2.09
C TYR A 267 4.08 -5.94 0.68
N VAL A 268 4.77 -4.90 0.24
CA VAL A 268 4.56 -4.33 -1.09
C VAL A 268 4.83 -5.36 -2.17
N LEU A 269 5.95 -6.09 -2.08
CA LEU A 269 6.33 -7.15 -3.01
C LEU A 269 5.25 -8.21 -3.14
N ASN A 270 4.79 -8.77 -2.01
CA ASN A 270 3.84 -9.88 -2.00
C ASN A 270 2.44 -9.44 -2.46
N VAL A 271 1.94 -8.31 -1.94
CA VAL A 271 0.59 -7.85 -2.26
C VAL A 271 0.48 -7.46 -3.72
N VAL A 272 1.43 -6.67 -4.24
CA VAL A 272 1.41 -6.25 -5.65
C VAL A 272 1.47 -7.46 -6.58
N ARG A 273 2.38 -8.42 -6.34
CA ARG A 273 2.48 -9.65 -7.14
C ARG A 273 1.17 -10.44 -7.15
N CYS A 274 0.56 -10.67 -5.98
CA CYS A 274 -0.71 -11.39 -5.91
C CYS A 274 -1.80 -10.73 -6.75
N TYR A 275 -1.95 -9.40 -6.66
CA TYR A 275 -2.97 -8.69 -7.43
C TYR A 275 -2.65 -8.60 -8.93
N LYS A 276 -1.38 -8.48 -9.33
CA LYS A 276 -0.98 -8.58 -10.75
C LYS A 276 -1.32 -9.95 -11.32
N GLU A 277 -0.96 -11.02 -10.62
CA GLU A 277 -1.26 -12.39 -11.00
C GLU A 277 -2.77 -12.64 -11.07
N ALA A 278 -3.55 -12.10 -10.12
CA ALA A 278 -5.00 -12.27 -10.08
C ALA A 278 -5.69 -11.57 -11.26
N ILE A 279 -5.35 -10.30 -11.55
CA ILE A 279 -5.89 -9.58 -12.70
C ILE A 279 -5.53 -10.31 -14.00
N GLN A 280 -4.27 -10.70 -14.17
CA GLN A 280 -3.85 -11.44 -15.36
C GLN A 280 -4.62 -12.77 -15.50
N SER A 281 -4.82 -13.47 -14.39
CA SER A 281 -5.57 -14.73 -14.35
C SER A 281 -7.04 -14.56 -14.76
N VAL A 282 -7.68 -13.43 -14.41
CA VAL A 282 -9.03 -13.09 -14.87
C VAL A 282 -9.02 -12.84 -16.39
N LEU A 283 -8.02 -12.12 -16.91
CA LEU A 283 -7.88 -11.83 -18.35
C LEU A 283 -7.67 -13.10 -19.18
N ASP A 284 -6.88 -14.04 -18.64
CA ASP A 284 -6.55 -15.31 -19.29
C ASP A 284 -7.64 -16.39 -19.10
N GLY A 285 -8.69 -16.11 -18.33
CA GLY A 285 -9.74 -17.08 -18.01
C GLY A 285 -9.28 -18.23 -17.09
N THR A 286 -8.19 -18.01 -16.32
CA THR A 286 -7.59 -19.02 -15.43
C THR A 286 -7.72 -18.69 -13.93
N TYR A 287 -8.71 -17.87 -13.58
CA TYR A 287 -8.97 -17.41 -12.21
C TYR A 287 -9.74 -18.48 -11.42
N THR A 288 -9.02 -19.51 -10.95
CA THR A 288 -9.57 -20.68 -10.24
C THR A 288 -9.52 -20.53 -8.72
N GLU A 289 -10.27 -21.40 -7.99
CA GLU A 289 -10.26 -21.39 -6.52
C GLU A 289 -8.89 -21.77 -5.96
N GLU A 290 -8.17 -22.71 -6.57
CA GLU A 290 -6.83 -23.12 -6.17
C GLU A 290 -5.83 -21.94 -6.21
N LYS A 291 -5.91 -21.11 -7.26
CA LYS A 291 -5.10 -19.90 -7.33
C LYS A 291 -5.48 -18.89 -6.26
N LYS A 292 -6.78 -18.72 -6.00
CA LYS A 292 -7.28 -17.83 -4.94
C LYS A 292 -6.77 -18.27 -3.56
N ASP A 293 -6.78 -19.58 -3.28
CA ASP A 293 -6.27 -20.14 -2.03
C ASP A 293 -4.75 -19.89 -1.90
N ALA A 294 -3.98 -20.12 -2.95
CA ALA A 294 -2.54 -19.84 -2.96
C ALA A 294 -2.22 -18.33 -2.75
N TRP A 295 -3.01 -17.43 -3.33
CA TRP A 295 -2.85 -15.99 -3.04
C TRP A 295 -3.27 -15.64 -1.62
N ASP A 296 -4.31 -16.25 -1.08
CA ASP A 296 -4.74 -16.04 0.31
C ASP A 296 -3.65 -16.42 1.30
N GLU A 297 -2.96 -17.54 1.09
CA GLU A 297 -1.81 -17.96 1.91
C GLU A 297 -0.67 -16.93 1.84
N ARG A 298 -0.30 -16.49 0.65
CA ARG A 298 0.74 -15.48 0.45
C ARG A 298 0.39 -14.13 1.08
N LEU A 299 -0.87 -13.70 0.98
CA LEU A 299 -1.36 -12.46 1.59
C LEU A 299 -1.43 -12.56 3.12
N ALA A 300 -1.73 -13.76 3.66
CA ALA A 300 -1.72 -14.01 5.09
C ALA A 300 -0.29 -14.03 5.69
N ALA A 301 0.73 -14.33 4.89
CA ALA A 301 2.12 -14.37 5.35
C ALA A 301 2.70 -12.99 5.71
N VAL A 302 2.17 -11.90 5.12
CA VAL A 302 2.61 -10.54 5.40
C VAL A 302 1.66 -9.82 6.35
N PHE A 303 2.07 -8.66 6.86
CA PHE A 303 1.28 -7.91 7.85
C PHE A 303 -0.17 -7.72 7.42
N ASN A 304 -1.09 -8.15 8.27
CA ASN A 304 -2.54 -7.93 8.15
C ASN A 304 -3.20 -7.89 9.55
N ARG A 305 -4.48 -7.50 9.61
CA ARG A 305 -5.31 -7.49 10.83
C ARG A 305 -6.51 -8.44 10.71
N GLY A 306 -6.31 -9.60 10.05
CA GLY A 306 -7.41 -10.39 9.53
C GLY A 306 -8.03 -9.69 8.31
N PHE A 307 -8.79 -10.45 7.54
CA PHE A 307 -9.32 -9.96 6.27
C PHE A 307 -10.83 -10.01 6.22
N TRP A 308 -11.42 -9.08 5.46
CA TRP A 308 -12.80 -9.09 5.05
C TRP A 308 -12.96 -8.39 3.68
N ASP A 309 -14.13 -8.50 3.09
CA ASP A 309 -14.44 -7.97 1.75
C ASP A 309 -14.92 -6.50 1.76
N GLY A 310 -14.87 -5.84 2.90
CA GLY A 310 -15.41 -4.49 3.05
C GLY A 310 -16.92 -4.47 2.80
N TYR A 311 -17.42 -3.35 2.30
CA TYR A 311 -18.82 -3.18 1.91
C TYR A 311 -19.09 -3.57 0.44
N TYR A 312 -18.06 -3.95 -0.31
CA TYR A 312 -18.09 -4.11 -1.77
C TYR A 312 -19.07 -5.19 -2.25
N GLN A 313 -19.34 -6.22 -1.43
CA GLN A 313 -20.32 -7.26 -1.73
C GLN A 313 -21.71 -7.02 -1.09
N GLY A 314 -22.01 -5.77 -0.66
CA GLY A 314 -23.32 -5.39 -0.14
C GLY A 314 -23.54 -5.67 1.34
N ARG A 315 -22.49 -5.99 2.12
CA ARG A 315 -22.59 -6.12 3.59
C ARG A 315 -22.93 -4.77 4.22
N LYS A 316 -23.78 -4.78 5.24
CA LYS A 316 -24.23 -3.58 5.97
C LYS A 316 -23.49 -3.36 7.30
N MET A 317 -22.82 -4.39 7.81
CA MET A 317 -22.07 -4.33 9.06
C MET A 317 -20.59 -4.64 8.80
N GLY A 318 -19.69 -3.89 9.47
CA GLY A 318 -18.26 -4.10 9.42
C GLY A 318 -17.83 -5.37 10.17
N GLU A 319 -16.63 -5.85 9.86
CA GLU A 319 -15.94 -6.89 10.62
C GLU A 319 -14.75 -6.30 11.37
N TRP A 320 -14.64 -6.67 12.64
CA TRP A 320 -13.65 -6.12 13.56
C TRP A 320 -12.51 -7.11 13.79
N ASN A 321 -11.34 -6.57 14.04
CA ASN A 321 -10.18 -7.37 14.42
C ASN A 321 -10.32 -7.84 15.87
N LYS A 322 -9.93 -9.08 16.14
CA LYS A 322 -9.97 -9.68 17.49
C LYS A 322 -8.61 -9.59 18.23
N HIS A 323 -7.54 -9.24 17.54
CA HIS A 323 -6.18 -9.28 18.11
C HIS A 323 -5.44 -7.95 17.91
N TYR A 324 -4.58 -7.61 18.88
CA TYR A 324 -3.67 -6.47 18.75
C TYR A 324 -2.52 -6.81 17.79
N GLY A 325 -2.21 -5.90 16.87
CA GLY A 325 -1.05 -6.01 16.02
C GLY A 325 -1.29 -6.80 14.72
N SER A 326 -0.32 -7.61 14.33
CA SER A 326 -0.35 -8.37 13.08
C SER A 326 -0.90 -9.76 13.27
N MET A 327 -1.76 -10.18 12.36
CA MET A 327 -2.22 -11.57 12.21
C MET A 327 -1.45 -12.31 11.09
N ALA A 328 -0.28 -11.81 10.70
CA ALA A 328 0.55 -12.50 9.72
C ALA A 328 0.96 -13.88 10.22
N THR A 329 0.94 -14.87 9.34
CA THR A 329 1.38 -16.25 9.63
C THR A 329 2.91 -16.39 9.63
N GLU A 330 3.63 -15.39 9.11
CA GLU A 330 5.08 -15.30 9.17
C GLU A 330 5.52 -14.06 9.96
N GLN A 331 6.67 -14.16 10.61
CA GLN A 331 7.34 -13.01 11.26
C GLN A 331 8.80 -12.94 10.82
N LYS A 332 9.29 -11.72 10.68
CA LYS A 332 10.70 -11.47 10.40
C LYS A 332 11.48 -11.23 11.69
N VAL A 333 12.53 -11.99 11.88
CA VAL A 333 13.46 -11.90 13.01
C VAL A 333 14.78 -11.33 12.49
N LEU A 334 15.21 -10.20 13.04
CA LEU A 334 16.48 -9.59 12.61
C LEU A 334 17.64 -10.53 12.88
N VAL A 335 18.44 -10.82 11.86
CA VAL A 335 19.68 -11.57 11.94
C VAL A 335 20.88 -10.62 11.99
N GLY A 336 20.94 -9.65 11.08
CA GLY A 336 22.04 -8.72 10.96
C GLY A 336 21.99 -7.96 9.63
N LYS A 337 23.15 -7.82 9.01
CA LYS A 337 23.27 -7.10 7.74
C LYS A 337 24.27 -7.76 6.81
N LEU A 338 24.14 -7.51 5.53
CA LEU A 338 25.13 -7.90 4.53
C LEU A 338 26.36 -6.98 4.61
N ILE A 339 27.52 -7.56 4.46
CA ILE A 339 28.80 -6.84 4.47
C ILE A 339 29.49 -6.84 3.10
N ASN A 340 29.21 -7.87 2.27
CA ASN A 340 29.79 -7.98 0.94
C ASN A 340 28.87 -8.76 -0.02
N TYR A 341 29.12 -8.62 -1.33
CA TYR A 341 28.49 -9.40 -2.37
C TYR A 341 29.50 -9.77 -3.46
N PHE A 342 29.75 -11.05 -3.64
CA PHE A 342 30.62 -11.60 -4.64
C PHE A 342 29.86 -11.86 -5.95
N SER A 343 29.76 -10.84 -6.78
CA SER A 343 28.88 -10.83 -7.96
C SER A 343 29.18 -11.90 -9.01
N ARG A 344 30.42 -12.39 -9.09
CA ARG A 344 30.85 -13.45 -10.06
C ARG A 344 30.26 -14.82 -9.72
N ILE A 345 30.01 -15.07 -8.44
CA ILE A 345 29.56 -16.38 -7.94
C ILE A 345 28.17 -16.31 -7.29
N GLY A 346 27.56 -15.11 -7.22
CA GLY A 346 26.22 -14.93 -6.64
C GLY A 346 26.15 -15.21 -5.14
N VAL A 347 27.21 -14.91 -4.39
CA VAL A 347 27.32 -15.17 -2.94
C VAL A 347 27.29 -13.85 -2.17
N ALA A 348 26.48 -13.79 -1.13
CA ALA A 348 26.46 -12.71 -0.15
C ALA A 348 27.23 -13.13 1.10
N GLU A 349 27.95 -12.18 1.70
CA GLU A 349 28.56 -12.31 3.02
C GLU A 349 27.79 -11.45 4.02
N ALA A 350 27.42 -12.03 5.16
CA ALA A 350 26.63 -11.39 6.20
C ALA A 350 27.34 -11.39 7.55
N ALA A 351 27.17 -10.32 8.31
CA ALA A 351 27.46 -10.28 9.75
C ALA A 351 26.20 -10.70 10.51
N VAL A 352 26.31 -11.73 11.35
CA VAL A 352 25.24 -12.22 12.22
C VAL A 352 25.30 -11.43 13.53
N GLU A 353 24.39 -10.46 13.70
CA GLU A 353 24.47 -9.50 14.81
C GLU A 353 23.47 -9.79 15.94
N ALA A 354 22.30 -10.37 15.62
CA ALA A 354 21.16 -10.45 16.57
C ALA A 354 20.63 -11.87 16.77
N SER A 355 20.40 -12.63 15.71
CA SER A 355 19.77 -13.96 15.79
C SER A 355 20.49 -14.94 14.89
N THR A 356 20.47 -16.23 15.27
CA THR A 356 21.03 -17.32 14.47
C THR A 356 20.14 -17.73 13.31
N PHE A 357 20.70 -18.40 12.32
CA PHE A 357 19.98 -19.10 11.26
C PHE A 357 20.77 -20.30 10.74
N LYS A 358 20.11 -21.21 10.04
CA LYS A 358 20.71 -22.48 9.59
C LYS A 358 20.34 -22.82 8.15
N VAL A 359 20.99 -23.84 7.63
CA VAL A 359 20.62 -24.45 6.35
C VAL A 359 19.15 -24.91 6.38
N GLY A 360 18.38 -24.57 5.35
CA GLY A 360 16.96 -24.81 5.22
C GLY A 360 16.08 -23.64 5.68
N ASP A 361 16.64 -22.65 6.38
CA ASP A 361 15.88 -21.47 6.78
C ASP A 361 15.55 -20.57 5.57
N LYS A 362 14.39 -19.92 5.66
CA LYS A 362 13.95 -18.88 4.73
C LYS A 362 14.41 -17.52 5.25
N LEU A 363 15.20 -16.82 4.46
CA LEU A 363 15.67 -15.47 4.78
C LEU A 363 14.97 -14.41 3.92
N LEU A 364 14.95 -13.18 4.43
CA LEU A 364 14.56 -11.98 3.74
C LEU A 364 15.68 -10.96 3.81
N ILE A 365 16.12 -10.47 2.65
CA ILE A 365 17.05 -9.36 2.52
C ILE A 365 16.27 -8.13 2.09
N THR A 366 16.47 -6.99 2.78
CA THR A 366 15.86 -5.71 2.41
C THR A 366 16.88 -4.60 2.33
N GLY A 367 16.76 -3.74 1.32
CA GLY A 367 17.65 -2.60 1.13
C GLY A 367 17.14 -1.62 0.10
N ASN A 368 17.67 -0.39 0.12
CA ASN A 368 17.21 0.72 -0.71
C ASN A 368 17.31 0.46 -2.23
N THR A 369 18.22 -0.42 -2.65
CA THR A 369 18.42 -0.81 -4.04
C THR A 369 18.15 -2.28 -4.31
N THR A 370 17.93 -3.07 -3.26
CA THR A 370 17.61 -4.50 -3.29
C THR A 370 16.11 -4.77 -3.17
N GLY A 371 15.35 -3.78 -2.64
CA GLY A 371 13.92 -3.96 -2.42
C GLY A 371 13.66 -4.99 -1.32
N ALA A 372 13.07 -6.13 -1.68
CA ALA A 372 12.82 -7.27 -0.81
C ALA A 372 13.13 -8.58 -1.55
N MET A 373 14.11 -9.33 -1.07
CA MET A 373 14.56 -10.57 -1.70
C MET A 373 14.45 -11.73 -0.71
N TYR A 374 13.66 -12.74 -1.04
CA TYR A 374 13.59 -13.99 -0.28
C TYR A 374 14.65 -14.97 -0.76
N VAL A 375 15.30 -15.63 0.20
CA VAL A 375 16.38 -16.60 -0.02
C VAL A 375 16.12 -17.84 0.83
N GLU A 376 16.20 -19.02 0.25
CA GLU A 376 16.27 -20.29 0.98
C GLU A 376 17.75 -20.65 1.13
N VAL A 377 18.18 -20.86 2.37
CA VAL A 377 19.58 -21.18 2.69
C VAL A 377 19.88 -22.63 2.30
N LYS A 378 20.53 -22.83 1.16
CA LYS A 378 20.89 -24.19 0.69
C LYS A 378 22.23 -24.66 1.26
N GLU A 379 23.13 -23.72 1.49
CA GLU A 379 24.49 -23.97 2.01
C GLU A 379 24.98 -22.74 2.77
N LEU A 380 25.82 -22.95 3.76
CA LEU A 380 26.48 -21.92 4.55
C LEU A 380 27.98 -22.20 4.61
N HIS A 381 28.77 -21.12 4.55
CA HIS A 381 30.21 -21.15 4.73
C HIS A 381 30.60 -20.16 5.82
N GLY A 382 31.53 -20.57 6.69
CA GLY A 382 32.12 -19.73 7.72
C GLY A 382 33.20 -18.78 7.21
N ASP A 383 33.86 -18.07 8.11
CA ASP A 383 34.83 -17.00 7.80
C ASP A 383 36.03 -17.48 6.95
N HIS A 384 36.37 -18.75 7.03
CA HIS A 384 37.49 -19.34 6.26
C HIS A 384 37.05 -20.20 5.06
N GLY A 385 35.73 -20.09 4.70
CA GLY A 385 35.15 -20.83 3.60
C GLY A 385 34.81 -22.29 3.92
N GLU A 386 34.92 -22.71 5.17
CA GLU A 386 34.51 -24.03 5.64
C GLU A 386 32.99 -24.17 5.62
N PRO A 387 32.44 -25.33 5.19
CA PRO A 387 30.99 -25.56 5.25
C PRO A 387 30.53 -25.67 6.69
N ILE A 388 29.46 -24.96 7.01
CA ILE A 388 28.76 -24.97 8.32
C ILE A 388 27.29 -25.24 8.14
N THR A 389 26.61 -25.67 9.18
CA THR A 389 25.17 -25.93 9.16
C THR A 389 24.34 -24.83 9.81
N GLU A 390 24.95 -24.04 10.68
CA GLU A 390 24.32 -22.96 11.43
C GLU A 390 25.25 -21.75 11.55
N ALA A 391 24.67 -20.56 11.43
CA ALA A 391 25.32 -19.27 11.58
C ALA A 391 25.04 -18.72 12.98
N GLU A 392 26.06 -18.61 13.80
CA GLU A 392 25.96 -18.13 15.20
C GLU A 392 26.11 -16.62 15.28
N GLN A 393 25.52 -16.03 16.32
CA GLN A 393 25.68 -14.60 16.61
C GLN A 393 27.16 -14.24 16.84
N GLY A 394 27.59 -13.14 16.24
CA GLY A 394 28.97 -12.65 16.30
C GLY A 394 29.87 -13.19 15.18
N THR A 395 29.37 -14.10 14.32
CA THR A 395 30.13 -14.68 13.21
C THR A 395 29.87 -13.95 11.89
N ARG A 396 30.73 -14.22 10.91
CA ARG A 396 30.49 -13.87 9.51
C ARG A 396 30.26 -15.17 8.74
N VAL A 397 29.32 -15.09 7.82
CA VAL A 397 28.94 -16.26 7.03
C VAL A 397 28.66 -15.86 5.59
N ALA A 398 28.85 -16.79 4.67
CA ALA A 398 28.55 -16.60 3.26
C ALA A 398 27.53 -17.64 2.78
N PHE A 399 26.60 -17.20 1.91
CA PHE A 399 25.56 -18.03 1.31
C PHE A 399 25.17 -17.50 -0.07
N SER A 400 24.64 -18.39 -0.91
CA SER A 400 24.18 -18.03 -2.26
C SER A 400 22.89 -17.21 -2.23
N VAL A 401 22.79 -16.21 -3.12
CA VAL A 401 21.60 -15.36 -3.29
C VAL A 401 21.16 -15.30 -4.76
N PRO A 402 19.85 -15.23 -5.05
CA PRO A 402 19.32 -15.28 -6.42
C PRO A 402 19.54 -14.00 -7.23
N GLY A 403 19.95 -12.91 -6.60
CA GLY A 403 20.11 -11.61 -7.24
C GLY A 403 21.13 -10.73 -6.55
N LYS A 404 21.31 -9.53 -7.09
CA LYS A 404 22.29 -8.56 -6.61
C LYS A 404 21.81 -7.92 -5.30
N VAL A 405 22.64 -7.99 -4.29
CA VAL A 405 22.47 -7.37 -2.97
C VAL A 405 23.58 -6.35 -2.69
N ARG A 406 23.46 -5.60 -1.61
CA ARG A 406 24.41 -4.54 -1.27
C ARG A 406 24.90 -4.65 0.18
N PRO A 407 26.11 -4.14 0.48
CA PRO A 407 26.52 -3.90 1.85
C PRO A 407 25.51 -3.02 2.60
N ASN A 408 25.25 -3.34 3.86
CA ASN A 408 24.27 -2.74 4.75
C ASN A 408 22.79 -3.08 4.45
N ASP A 409 22.49 -3.92 3.46
CA ASP A 409 21.16 -4.51 3.35
C ASP A 409 20.86 -5.33 4.62
N LYS A 410 19.65 -5.18 5.16
CA LYS A 410 19.25 -5.89 6.38
C LYS A 410 18.91 -7.34 6.06
N LEU A 411 19.33 -8.23 6.93
CA LEU A 411 19.07 -9.67 6.85
C LEU A 411 18.12 -10.09 7.97
N PHE A 412 17.03 -10.76 7.59
CA PHE A 412 16.04 -11.31 8.51
C PHE A 412 15.84 -12.80 8.24
N ARG A 413 15.61 -13.58 9.30
CA ARG A 413 15.05 -14.92 9.20
C ARG A 413 13.52 -14.82 9.24
N ILE A 414 12.85 -15.66 8.46
CA ILE A 414 11.39 -15.75 8.41
C ILE A 414 10.96 -16.97 9.21
N ASP A 415 10.32 -16.73 10.33
CA ASP A 415 9.79 -17.74 11.21
C ASP A 415 8.27 -17.88 11.01
N GLN A 416 7.75 -19.11 11.11
CA GLN A 416 6.31 -19.35 11.14
C GLN A 416 5.75 -18.84 12.48
N ARG A 417 4.59 -18.23 12.43
CA ARG A 417 3.89 -17.72 13.59
C ARG A 417 2.57 -18.44 13.74
N VAL A 418 2.34 -19.02 14.92
CA VAL A 418 1.01 -19.53 15.30
C VAL A 418 0.16 -18.31 15.67
N VAL A 419 -0.89 -18.06 14.90
CA VAL A 419 -1.89 -17.03 15.20
C VAL A 419 -3.02 -17.73 15.92
N GLU A 420 -3.11 -17.54 17.24
CA GLU A 420 -4.19 -18.08 18.08
C GLU A 420 -5.50 -17.30 17.89
#